data_1db3601e378fa3a95a63a15662f9668d
#
_entry.id   1db3601e378fa3a95a63a15662f9668d
#
_cell.length_a   1.000
_cell.length_b   1.000
_cell.length_c   1.000
_cell.angle_alpha   90.00
_cell.angle_beta   90.00
_cell.angle_gamma   90.00
#
_symmetry.space_group_name_H-M   'P 1'
#
loop_
_entity.id
_entity.type
_entity.pdbx_description
1 polymer ?
#
loop_
_entity_poly.entity_id
_entity_poly.type
_entity_poly.pdbx_seq_one_letter_code
_entity_poly.pdbx_strand_id
1 'polypeptide(L)'
;MSRASAGLSRLAIAVLTATALASPAAAADTLNAYSIWPENWARPMLQEFEQATGIKVNFVRFSSGEALARVIAEKGNPQVDVLFGGPVETFAAGIKEGIFEPYKPPSFGSLPARFKQAEGYWIAIADDPLVFMTNAKFLKEANLKPPASWEDLLNPAYKGMLQMADARTSGTAVTRIFSVIEVNGRNEDKAFDYLKKLRRNVQVYTKSGGGGTLPVGLGQAGGGIFFIVDALDTKAKGYDVVISFPREGIGTSAEAIALLKGAKHPELGKKLIDWATSPAMQSLFAKHKINFVPASPEVKVEPSLAEVLKGAKIFPIDDAYAGANRKRVVERWINEVLNAKE
;
A
#
# COMPACT_ATOMS: atom_id res chain seq x y z
N MET A 1 15.76 -96.53 38.44
CA MET A 1 14.87 -95.66 39.27
C MET A 1 15.65 -94.35 39.58
N SER A 2 15.42 -93.31 38.92
CA SER A 2 15.86 -91.95 39.38
C SER A 2 15.14 -90.94 38.48
N ARG A 3 14.39 -90.07 39.14
CA ARG A 3 13.61 -88.97 38.54
C ARG A 3 14.50 -87.78 38.33
N ALA A 4 14.58 -87.28 37.06
CA ALA A 4 15.14 -86.02 36.74
C ALA A 4 14.05 -84.93 36.78
N SER A 5 14.21 -83.90 37.63
CA SER A 5 13.36 -82.73 37.69
C SER A 5 13.93 -81.64 36.77
N ALA A 6 13.13 -81.23 35.83
CA ALA A 6 13.45 -80.10 34.92
C ALA A 6 13.07 -78.78 35.58
N GLY A 7 14.05 -77.90 35.75
CA GLY A 7 13.87 -76.52 36.24
C GLY A 7 13.51 -75.56 35.05
N LEU A 8 12.33 -74.96 35.10
CA LEU A 8 11.91 -73.90 34.17
C LEU A 8 12.43 -72.53 34.67
N SER A 9 13.41 -72.00 33.96
CA SER A 9 13.84 -70.61 34.14
C SER A 9 12.85 -69.68 33.45
N ARG A 10 12.17 -68.87 34.22
CA ARG A 10 11.30 -67.78 33.70
C ARG A 10 12.16 -66.53 33.41
N LEU A 11 12.33 -66.24 32.10
CA LEU A 11 12.93 -64.98 31.63
C LEU A 11 11.86 -63.92 31.73
N ALA A 12 12.01 -62.95 32.64
CA ALA A 12 11.15 -61.75 32.71
C ALA A 12 11.68 -60.70 31.70
N ILE A 13 10.96 -60.48 30.61
CA ILE A 13 11.22 -59.38 29.66
C ILE A 13 10.57 -58.12 30.24
N ALA A 14 11.35 -57.18 30.74
CA ALA A 14 10.90 -55.85 31.10
C ALA A 14 10.75 -55.01 29.83
N VAL A 15 9.51 -54.75 29.43
CA VAL A 15 9.17 -53.82 28.33
C VAL A 15 9.20 -52.41 28.96
N LEU A 16 10.27 -51.65 28.69
CA LEU A 16 10.30 -50.19 28.95
C LEU A 16 9.44 -49.49 27.92
N THR A 17 8.22 -49.11 28.26
CA THR A 17 7.38 -48.19 27.48
C THR A 17 7.93 -46.76 27.70
N ALA A 18 8.71 -46.27 26.73
CA ALA A 18 9.08 -44.85 26.65
C ALA A 18 7.86 -44.04 26.22
N THR A 19 7.12 -43.48 27.16
CA THR A 19 6.10 -42.46 26.90
C THR A 19 6.83 -41.18 26.45
N ALA A 20 6.90 -40.98 25.14
CA ALA A 20 7.28 -39.70 24.58
C ALA A 20 6.20 -38.66 24.97
N LEU A 21 6.55 -37.79 25.92
CA LEU A 21 5.78 -36.58 26.21
C LEU A 21 5.85 -35.68 24.97
N ALA A 22 4.83 -35.80 24.07
CA ALA A 22 4.61 -34.83 23.04
C ALA A 22 4.22 -33.52 23.76
N SER A 23 5.15 -32.59 23.87
CA SER A 23 4.83 -31.22 24.25
C SER A 23 3.75 -30.70 23.28
N PRO A 24 2.62 -30.17 23.78
CA PRO A 24 1.67 -29.53 22.89
C PRO A 24 2.43 -28.44 22.12
N ALA A 25 2.43 -28.54 20.80
CA ALA A 25 2.91 -27.45 19.97
C ALA A 25 2.10 -26.21 20.37
N ALA A 26 2.75 -25.22 20.96
CA ALA A 26 2.11 -23.95 21.28
C ALA A 26 1.49 -23.43 19.98
N ALA A 27 0.20 -23.15 20.00
CA ALA A 27 -0.46 -22.53 18.86
C ALA A 27 0.33 -21.26 18.52
N ALA A 28 0.76 -21.13 17.27
CA ALA A 28 1.54 -19.96 16.86
C ALA A 28 0.68 -18.70 17.13
N ASP A 29 1.27 -17.71 17.77
CA ASP A 29 0.64 -16.40 17.95
C ASP A 29 0.14 -15.89 16.60
N THR A 30 -1.10 -15.43 16.54
CA THR A 30 -1.75 -15.01 15.28
C THR A 30 -2.16 -13.55 15.38
N LEU A 31 -1.66 -12.75 14.45
CA LEU A 31 -2.01 -11.35 14.24
C LEU A 31 -3.02 -11.25 13.10
N ASN A 32 -4.00 -10.35 13.24
CA ASN A 32 -4.94 -10.04 12.17
C ASN A 32 -4.69 -8.63 11.63
N ALA A 33 -4.76 -8.47 10.30
CA ALA A 33 -4.48 -7.20 9.64
C ALA A 33 -5.49 -6.90 8.52
N TYR A 34 -5.80 -5.62 8.31
CA TYR A 34 -6.28 -5.15 7.03
C TYR A 34 -5.10 -4.57 6.25
N SER A 35 -4.90 -5.08 5.02
CA SER A 35 -3.88 -4.58 4.12
C SER A 35 -4.52 -3.69 3.04
N ILE A 36 -3.96 -2.49 2.87
CA ILE A 36 -4.29 -1.65 1.72
C ILE A 36 -3.40 -2.03 0.54
N TRP A 37 -2.16 -2.48 0.79
CA TRP A 37 -1.31 -3.00 -0.27
C TRP A 37 -1.97 -4.18 -0.98
N PRO A 38 -1.86 -4.26 -2.31
CA PRO A 38 -2.22 -5.45 -3.08
C PRO A 38 -1.57 -6.70 -2.53
N GLU A 39 -2.24 -7.83 -2.71
CA GLU A 39 -1.82 -9.12 -2.15
C GLU A 39 -0.43 -9.55 -2.64
N ASN A 40 -0.09 -9.26 -3.91
CA ASN A 40 1.21 -9.56 -4.50
C ASN A 40 2.39 -8.81 -3.84
N TRP A 41 2.13 -7.73 -3.10
CA TRP A 41 3.14 -7.03 -2.30
C TRP A 41 3.03 -7.36 -0.81
N ALA A 42 1.82 -7.36 -0.27
CA ALA A 42 1.60 -7.62 1.15
C ALA A 42 2.00 -9.05 1.55
N ARG A 43 1.60 -10.05 0.77
CA ARG A 43 1.85 -11.45 1.12
C ARG A 43 3.33 -11.80 1.26
N PRO A 44 4.23 -11.53 0.29
CA PRO A 44 5.63 -11.86 0.45
C PRO A 44 6.27 -11.12 1.64
N MET A 45 5.91 -9.87 1.87
CA MET A 45 6.44 -9.10 3.00
C MET A 45 5.96 -9.65 4.35
N LEU A 46 4.67 -9.98 4.50
CA LEU A 46 4.16 -10.59 5.72
C LEU A 46 4.72 -12.01 5.94
N GLN A 47 5.01 -12.76 4.90
CA GLN A 47 5.71 -14.04 5.00
C GLN A 47 7.15 -13.89 5.52
N GLU A 48 7.87 -12.85 5.14
CA GLU A 48 9.19 -12.54 5.72
C GLU A 48 9.07 -12.24 7.23
N PHE A 49 8.04 -11.51 7.65
CA PHE A 49 7.75 -11.30 9.06
C PHE A 49 7.46 -12.61 9.79
N GLU A 50 6.60 -13.47 9.22
CA GLU A 50 6.29 -14.78 9.80
C GLU A 50 7.54 -15.66 9.96
N GLN A 51 8.42 -15.67 8.96
CA GLN A 51 9.68 -16.42 8.99
C GLN A 51 10.64 -15.87 10.06
N ALA A 52 10.71 -14.55 10.20
CA ALA A 52 11.61 -13.89 11.15
C ALA A 52 11.16 -14.02 12.61
N THR A 53 9.85 -14.14 12.87
CA THR A 53 9.29 -14.03 14.22
C THR A 53 8.54 -15.27 14.72
N GLY A 54 8.12 -16.15 13.81
CA GLY A 54 7.20 -17.25 14.10
C GLY A 54 5.74 -16.84 14.30
N ILE A 55 5.43 -15.52 14.24
CA ILE A 55 4.07 -14.99 14.40
C ILE A 55 3.34 -15.10 13.06
N LYS A 56 2.15 -15.72 13.06
CA LYS A 56 1.31 -15.84 11.87
C LYS A 56 0.53 -14.54 11.63
N VAL A 57 0.35 -14.18 10.36
CA VAL A 57 -0.43 -13.00 9.97
C VAL A 57 -1.59 -13.41 9.05
N ASN A 58 -2.79 -13.27 9.56
CA ASN A 58 -4.00 -13.32 8.74
C ASN A 58 -4.29 -11.92 8.23
N PHE A 59 -4.44 -11.74 6.93
CA PHE A 59 -4.82 -10.43 6.43
C PHE A 59 -5.92 -10.49 5.37
N VAL A 60 -6.71 -9.44 5.32
CA VAL A 60 -7.71 -9.20 4.28
C VAL A 60 -7.34 -7.90 3.56
N ARG A 61 -7.37 -7.94 2.24
CA ARG A 61 -7.05 -6.78 1.40
C ARG A 61 -8.29 -5.95 1.12
N PHE A 62 -8.18 -4.64 1.35
CA PHE A 62 -9.15 -3.63 0.94
C PHE A 62 -8.47 -2.46 0.23
N SER A 63 -9.21 -1.72 -0.62
CA SER A 63 -8.75 -0.40 -1.06
C SER A 63 -8.89 0.62 0.08
N SER A 64 -8.10 1.70 0.05
CA SER A 64 -7.94 2.64 1.17
C SER A 64 -9.26 3.15 1.75
N GLY A 65 -10.21 3.54 0.90
CA GLY A 65 -11.52 4.03 1.35
C GLY A 65 -12.36 2.94 2.02
N GLU A 66 -12.30 1.72 1.50
CA GLU A 66 -13.01 0.57 2.07
C GLU A 66 -12.38 0.15 3.40
N ALA A 67 -11.04 0.09 3.47
CA ALA A 67 -10.32 -0.22 4.70
C ALA A 67 -10.67 0.79 5.80
N LEU A 68 -10.61 2.08 5.48
CA LEU A 68 -10.97 3.15 6.41
C LEU A 68 -12.41 3.02 6.91
N ALA A 69 -13.37 2.86 6.00
CA ALA A 69 -14.79 2.70 6.35
C ALA A 69 -15.02 1.45 7.22
N ARG A 70 -14.33 0.37 6.92
CA ARG A 70 -14.42 -0.90 7.67
C ARG A 70 -13.90 -0.74 9.09
N VAL A 71 -12.70 -0.16 9.27
CA VAL A 71 -12.12 0.07 10.60
C VAL A 71 -12.98 1.03 11.42
N ILE A 72 -13.55 2.09 10.81
CA ILE A 72 -14.47 3.00 11.49
C ILE A 72 -15.71 2.26 11.97
N ALA A 73 -16.31 1.42 11.13
CA ALA A 73 -17.50 0.64 11.51
C ALA A 73 -17.21 -0.35 12.64
N GLU A 74 -16.01 -0.85 12.75
CA GLU A 74 -15.56 -1.83 13.73
C GLU A 74 -14.91 -1.21 14.98
N LYS A 75 -14.83 0.12 15.09
CA LYS A 75 -14.06 0.79 16.17
C LYS A 75 -14.49 0.41 17.60
N GLY A 76 -15.73 0.00 17.79
CA GLY A 76 -16.23 -0.50 19.08
C GLY A 76 -15.83 -1.94 19.41
N ASN A 77 -15.43 -2.72 18.42
CA ASN A 77 -14.96 -4.10 18.54
C ASN A 77 -14.04 -4.43 17.33
N PRO A 78 -12.79 -3.98 17.34
CA PRO A 78 -11.85 -4.18 16.24
C PRO A 78 -11.69 -5.66 15.89
N GLN A 79 -11.74 -5.96 14.59
CA GLN A 79 -11.57 -7.33 14.08
C GLN A 79 -10.14 -7.62 13.67
N VAL A 80 -9.30 -6.58 13.58
CA VAL A 80 -7.89 -6.67 13.26
C VAL A 80 -7.06 -5.83 14.23
N ASP A 81 -5.77 -6.09 14.26
CA ASP A 81 -4.84 -5.45 15.18
C ASP A 81 -4.12 -4.26 14.54
N VAL A 82 -3.88 -4.32 13.23
CA VAL A 82 -3.19 -3.28 12.46
C VAL A 82 -3.89 -2.97 11.14
N LEU A 83 -3.72 -1.72 10.69
CA LEU A 83 -3.92 -1.30 9.30
C LEU A 83 -2.54 -1.19 8.64
N PHE A 84 -2.32 -1.96 7.57
CA PHE A 84 -1.02 -2.14 6.92
C PHE A 84 -1.01 -1.61 5.50
N GLY A 85 -0.03 -0.77 5.19
CA GLY A 85 0.17 -0.18 3.87
C GLY A 85 -0.86 0.90 3.53
N GLY A 86 -0.62 1.57 2.42
CA GLY A 86 -1.52 2.60 1.89
C GLY A 86 -1.18 4.02 2.30
N PRO A 87 -1.69 4.99 1.53
CA PRO A 87 -1.30 6.39 1.61
C PRO A 87 -1.71 7.04 2.93
N VAL A 88 -0.82 7.88 3.48
CA VAL A 88 -0.97 8.54 4.79
C VAL A 88 -2.23 9.40 4.92
N GLU A 89 -2.81 9.91 3.84
CA GLU A 89 -4.08 10.65 3.85
C GLU A 89 -5.23 9.79 4.40
N THR A 90 -5.12 8.47 4.27
CA THR A 90 -6.08 7.52 4.85
C THR A 90 -5.91 7.43 6.36
N PHE A 91 -4.66 7.37 6.82
CA PHE A 91 -4.33 7.31 8.25
C PHE A 91 -4.62 8.65 8.95
N ALA A 92 -4.29 9.77 8.32
CA ALA A 92 -4.60 11.10 8.84
C ALA A 92 -6.12 11.30 9.01
N ALA A 93 -6.94 10.78 8.10
CA ALA A 93 -8.40 10.75 8.27
C ALA A 93 -8.82 9.84 9.44
N GLY A 94 -8.17 8.68 9.59
CA GLY A 94 -8.43 7.74 10.68
C GLY A 94 -8.12 8.27 12.07
N ILE A 95 -7.10 9.14 12.21
CA ILE A 95 -6.79 9.82 13.48
C ILE A 95 -8.02 10.64 13.96
N LYS A 96 -8.68 11.37 13.07
CA LYS A 96 -9.87 12.15 13.39
C LYS A 96 -11.03 11.30 13.88
N GLU A 97 -11.12 10.08 13.39
CA GLU A 97 -12.14 9.12 13.80
C GLU A 97 -11.77 8.40 15.11
N GLY A 98 -10.57 8.62 15.64
CA GLY A 98 -10.09 8.03 16.88
C GLY A 98 -9.92 6.51 16.82
N ILE A 99 -9.53 5.97 15.66
CA ILE A 99 -9.43 4.52 15.40
C ILE A 99 -8.04 3.96 15.63
N PHE A 100 -7.03 4.80 15.87
CA PHE A 100 -5.65 4.36 16.08
C PHE A 100 -5.18 4.55 17.51
N GLU A 101 -4.25 3.68 17.92
CA GLU A 101 -3.48 3.75 19.16
C GLU A 101 -2.07 4.25 18.83
N PRO A 102 -1.53 5.27 19.53
CA PRO A 102 -0.19 5.75 19.24
C PRO A 102 0.85 4.74 19.70
N TYR A 103 1.84 4.49 18.83
CA TYR A 103 2.99 3.66 19.13
C TYR A 103 4.23 4.19 18.42
N LYS A 104 5.36 4.25 19.13
CA LYS A 104 6.66 4.70 18.60
C LYS A 104 7.62 3.52 18.55
N PRO A 105 7.87 2.92 17.35
CA PRO A 105 8.81 1.83 17.20
C PRO A 105 10.26 2.27 17.42
N PRO A 106 11.22 1.36 17.58
CA PRO A 106 12.65 1.68 17.74
C PRO A 106 13.20 2.58 16.61
N SER A 107 12.70 2.40 15.37
CA SER A 107 13.06 3.21 14.19
C SER A 107 12.51 4.63 14.23
N PHE A 108 11.59 4.96 15.14
CA PHE A 108 10.89 6.24 15.14
C PHE A 108 11.83 7.45 15.18
N GLY A 109 12.95 7.35 15.92
CA GLY A 109 13.92 8.43 16.04
C GLY A 109 14.68 8.73 14.74
N SER A 110 15.02 7.70 13.96
CA SER A 110 15.80 7.81 12.72
C SER A 110 15.00 8.21 11.49
N LEU A 111 13.67 8.00 11.50
CA LEU A 111 12.81 8.36 10.38
C LEU A 111 12.68 9.89 10.23
N PRO A 112 12.76 10.42 9.01
CA PRO A 112 12.42 11.82 8.72
C PRO A 112 11.00 12.19 9.18
N ALA A 113 10.79 13.47 9.52
CA ALA A 113 9.51 13.96 10.08
C ALA A 113 8.31 13.64 9.18
N ARG A 114 8.47 13.71 7.85
CA ARG A 114 7.41 13.41 6.88
C ARG A 114 6.99 11.93 6.83
N PHE A 115 7.73 11.06 7.46
CA PHE A 115 7.49 9.62 7.49
C PHE A 115 6.95 9.10 8.82
N LYS A 116 6.49 9.99 9.69
CA LYS A 116 5.88 9.64 10.97
C LYS A 116 4.95 10.73 11.45
N GLN A 117 3.87 10.33 12.05
CA GLN A 117 3.04 11.27 12.80
C GLN A 117 3.68 11.50 14.18
N ALA A 118 3.75 12.74 14.64
CA ALA A 118 4.56 13.14 15.81
C ALA A 118 4.24 12.37 17.11
N GLU A 119 2.97 12.05 17.33
CA GLU A 119 2.51 11.26 18.47
C GLU A 119 2.65 9.74 18.23
N GLY A 120 2.88 9.29 16.98
CA GLY A 120 3.04 7.89 16.63
C GLY A 120 1.75 7.17 16.21
N TYR A 121 0.72 7.91 15.78
CA TYR A 121 -0.51 7.28 15.31
C TYR A 121 -0.35 6.52 13.99
N TRP A 122 0.62 6.88 13.17
CA TRP A 122 1.08 6.11 12.02
C TRP A 122 2.57 6.32 11.79
N ILE A 123 3.19 5.32 11.20
CA ILE A 123 4.60 5.35 10.80
C ILE A 123 4.68 4.85 9.36
N ALA A 124 5.45 5.56 8.52
CA ALA A 124 5.67 5.15 7.14
C ALA A 124 6.65 3.98 7.04
N ILE A 125 6.38 3.14 6.05
CA ILE A 125 7.21 2.01 5.66
C ILE A 125 7.84 2.22 4.27
N ALA A 126 7.24 3.11 3.47
CA ALA A 126 7.71 3.47 2.12
C ALA A 126 7.18 4.84 1.72
N ASP A 127 7.65 5.33 0.57
CA ASP A 127 7.12 6.48 -0.15
C ASP A 127 6.79 6.06 -1.59
N ASP A 128 5.67 6.54 -2.12
CA ASP A 128 5.19 6.11 -3.43
C ASP A 128 4.69 7.32 -4.25
N PRO A 129 5.53 7.85 -5.15
CA PRO A 129 5.12 8.95 -6.00
C PRO A 129 4.15 8.53 -7.09
N LEU A 130 3.23 9.44 -7.42
CA LEU A 130 2.41 9.30 -8.62
C LEU A 130 3.26 9.47 -9.88
N VAL A 131 2.82 8.83 -10.96
CA VAL A 131 3.39 8.95 -12.31
C VAL A 131 2.28 8.97 -13.36
N PHE A 132 2.61 9.51 -14.52
CA PHE A 132 1.85 9.23 -15.74
C PHE A 132 2.40 7.96 -16.38
N MET A 133 1.54 7.00 -16.66
CA MET A 133 1.88 5.80 -17.41
C MET A 133 1.05 5.77 -18.69
N THR A 134 1.70 5.66 -19.83
CA THR A 134 1.07 5.62 -21.16
C THR A 134 1.52 4.40 -21.94
N ASN A 135 0.63 3.86 -22.78
CA ASN A 135 0.95 2.77 -23.68
C ASN A 135 1.77 3.31 -24.85
N ALA A 136 2.93 2.69 -25.16
CA ALA A 136 3.84 3.16 -26.18
C ALA A 136 3.24 3.09 -27.58
N LYS A 137 2.46 2.04 -27.89
CA LYS A 137 1.77 1.89 -29.17
C LYS A 137 0.72 2.99 -29.36
N PHE A 138 -0.08 3.27 -28.32
CA PHE A 138 -1.05 4.36 -28.35
C PHE A 138 -0.39 5.71 -28.67
N LEU A 139 0.72 6.03 -27.98
CA LEU A 139 1.46 7.28 -28.23
C LEU A 139 1.91 7.38 -29.71
N LYS A 140 2.43 6.29 -30.27
CA LYS A 140 2.86 6.23 -31.64
C LYS A 140 1.71 6.42 -32.62
N GLU A 141 0.60 5.70 -32.44
CA GLU A 141 -0.57 5.75 -33.32
C GLU A 141 -1.29 7.11 -33.28
N ALA A 142 -1.33 7.73 -32.09
CA ALA A 142 -1.91 9.06 -31.90
C ALA A 142 -0.93 10.21 -32.24
N ASN A 143 0.31 9.89 -32.65
CA ASN A 143 1.41 10.86 -32.89
C ASN A 143 1.62 11.80 -31.69
N LEU A 144 1.63 11.24 -30.49
CA LEU A 144 1.83 11.95 -29.24
C LEU A 144 3.21 11.68 -28.65
N LYS A 145 3.77 12.68 -27.96
CA LYS A 145 4.87 12.48 -27.02
C LYS A 145 4.34 12.00 -25.67
N PRO A 146 5.14 11.34 -24.84
CA PRO A 146 4.78 11.07 -23.45
C PRO A 146 4.33 12.37 -22.76
N PRO A 147 3.23 12.36 -22.00
CA PRO A 147 2.71 13.56 -21.36
C PRO A 147 3.75 14.10 -20.34
N ALA A 148 4.10 15.37 -20.46
CA ALA A 148 5.08 16.08 -19.65
C ALA A 148 4.47 17.25 -18.87
N SER A 149 3.14 17.36 -18.88
CA SER A 149 2.37 18.31 -18.09
C SER A 149 0.99 17.74 -17.76
N TRP A 150 0.38 18.28 -16.70
CA TRP A 150 -1.03 17.96 -16.40
C TRP A 150 -1.96 18.34 -17.56
N GLU A 151 -1.67 19.46 -18.26
CA GLU A 151 -2.45 19.90 -19.42
C GLU A 151 -2.39 18.92 -20.60
N ASP A 152 -1.27 18.21 -20.78
CA ASP A 152 -1.13 17.22 -21.86
C ASP A 152 -2.18 16.10 -21.77
N LEU A 153 -2.61 15.75 -20.53
CA LEU A 153 -3.67 14.76 -20.33
C LEU A 153 -5.07 15.24 -20.75
N LEU A 154 -5.25 16.54 -21.02
CA LEU A 154 -6.47 17.12 -21.56
C LEU A 154 -6.54 17.05 -23.10
N ASN A 155 -5.46 16.61 -23.77
CA ASN A 155 -5.42 16.47 -25.21
C ASN A 155 -6.60 15.59 -25.70
N PRO A 156 -7.38 16.04 -26.70
CA PRO A 156 -8.54 15.28 -27.23
C PRO A 156 -8.23 13.86 -27.68
N ALA A 157 -6.98 13.55 -28.06
CA ALA A 157 -6.59 12.20 -28.42
C ALA A 157 -6.73 11.19 -27.24
N TYR A 158 -6.75 11.68 -26.01
CA TYR A 158 -7.01 10.84 -24.81
C TYR A 158 -8.50 10.64 -24.52
N LYS A 159 -9.43 11.20 -25.32
CA LYS A 159 -10.88 11.09 -25.04
C LYS A 159 -11.31 9.63 -24.88
N GLY A 160 -11.77 9.27 -23.67
CA GLY A 160 -12.17 7.91 -23.33
C GLY A 160 -11.02 6.89 -23.33
N MET A 161 -9.75 7.34 -23.16
CA MET A 161 -8.56 6.48 -23.21
C MET A 161 -7.78 6.46 -21.90
N LEU A 162 -8.18 7.21 -20.86
CA LEU A 162 -7.48 7.22 -19.60
C LEU A 162 -8.12 6.29 -18.58
N GLN A 163 -7.30 5.56 -17.87
CA GLN A 163 -7.66 4.76 -16.69
C GLN A 163 -7.27 5.53 -15.43
N MET A 164 -8.18 5.68 -14.51
CA MET A 164 -7.92 6.35 -13.23
C MET A 164 -8.64 5.63 -12.10
N ALA A 165 -8.15 5.80 -10.87
CA ALA A 165 -8.84 5.26 -9.71
C ALA A 165 -9.98 6.17 -9.25
N ASP A 166 -10.99 5.57 -8.63
CA ASP A 166 -12.16 6.22 -8.02
C ASP A 166 -11.81 6.72 -6.61
N ALA A 167 -12.05 8.00 -6.33
CA ALA A 167 -11.72 8.59 -5.04
C ALA A 167 -12.59 8.09 -3.88
N ARG A 168 -13.73 7.46 -4.15
CA ARG A 168 -14.58 6.84 -3.12
C ARG A 168 -13.88 5.66 -2.44
N THR A 169 -13.06 4.94 -3.21
CA THR A 169 -12.45 3.68 -2.76
C THR A 169 -10.94 3.71 -2.70
N SER A 170 -10.26 4.45 -3.58
CA SER A 170 -8.81 4.40 -3.78
C SER A 170 -8.08 5.58 -3.15
N GLY A 171 -7.01 5.28 -2.40
CA GLY A 171 -6.06 6.27 -1.91
C GLY A 171 -5.30 6.97 -3.04
N THR A 172 -4.87 6.23 -4.07
CA THR A 172 -4.21 6.78 -5.28
C THR A 172 -5.03 7.90 -5.92
N ALA A 173 -6.36 7.74 -5.97
CA ALA A 173 -7.24 8.78 -6.47
C ALA A 173 -7.28 10.01 -5.56
N VAL A 174 -7.24 9.80 -4.24
CA VAL A 174 -7.20 10.90 -3.27
C VAL A 174 -5.87 11.64 -3.38
N THR A 175 -4.74 10.94 -3.40
CA THR A 175 -3.41 11.52 -3.62
C THR A 175 -3.35 12.31 -4.93
N ARG A 176 -3.96 11.79 -6.02
CA ARG A 176 -4.07 12.52 -7.31
C ARG A 176 -4.85 13.82 -7.15
N ILE A 177 -5.99 13.82 -6.48
CA ILE A 177 -6.80 15.04 -6.30
C ILE A 177 -6.00 16.09 -5.52
N PHE A 178 -5.38 15.70 -4.41
CA PHE A 178 -4.53 16.61 -3.64
C PHE A 178 -3.29 17.06 -4.43
N SER A 179 -2.72 16.20 -5.27
CA SER A 179 -1.64 16.59 -6.18
C SER A 179 -2.09 17.70 -7.14
N VAL A 180 -3.29 17.59 -7.73
CA VAL A 180 -3.85 18.65 -8.59
C VAL A 180 -4.15 19.92 -7.79
N ILE A 181 -4.61 19.82 -6.54
CA ILE A 181 -4.83 20.99 -5.67
C ILE A 181 -3.50 21.71 -5.40
N GLU A 182 -2.43 20.97 -5.05
CA GLU A 182 -1.11 21.55 -4.77
C GLU A 182 -0.50 22.25 -6.01
N VAL A 183 -0.54 21.60 -7.20
CA VAL A 183 0.00 22.25 -8.42
C VAL A 183 -0.78 23.47 -8.85
N ASN A 184 -2.02 23.64 -8.37
CA ASN A 184 -2.81 24.85 -8.56
C ASN A 184 -2.67 25.87 -7.39
N GLY A 185 -1.63 25.73 -6.55
CA GLY A 185 -1.36 26.63 -5.44
C GLY A 185 -2.44 26.59 -4.36
N ARG A 186 -3.02 25.43 -4.13
CA ARG A 186 -4.15 25.17 -3.22
C ARG A 186 -5.44 25.90 -3.60
N ASN A 187 -5.55 26.39 -4.84
CA ASN A 187 -6.80 26.88 -5.37
C ASN A 187 -7.67 25.70 -5.80
N GLU A 188 -8.56 25.26 -4.93
CA GLU A 188 -9.42 24.12 -5.16
C GLU A 188 -10.35 24.30 -6.36
N ASP A 189 -10.86 25.51 -6.63
CA ASP A 189 -11.75 25.73 -7.74
C ASP A 189 -11.05 25.50 -9.09
N LYS A 190 -9.83 26.03 -9.24
CA LYS A 190 -8.99 25.76 -10.42
C LYS A 190 -8.68 24.28 -10.55
N ALA A 191 -8.36 23.60 -9.42
CA ALA A 191 -8.08 22.17 -9.40
C ALA A 191 -9.30 21.35 -9.86
N PHE A 192 -10.49 21.69 -9.38
CA PHE A 192 -11.71 21.00 -9.73
C PHE A 192 -12.16 21.30 -11.17
N ASP A 193 -11.91 22.51 -11.68
CA ASP A 193 -12.13 22.84 -13.10
C ASP A 193 -11.24 22.00 -14.02
N TYR A 194 -9.98 21.78 -13.64
CA TYR A 194 -9.09 20.85 -14.32
C TYR A 194 -9.62 19.41 -14.25
N LEU A 195 -10.01 18.90 -13.07
CA LEU A 195 -10.52 17.55 -12.90
C LEU A 195 -11.81 17.30 -13.69
N LYS A 196 -12.69 18.29 -13.81
CA LYS A 196 -13.89 18.25 -14.68
C LYS A 196 -13.53 18.10 -16.16
N LYS A 197 -12.52 18.86 -16.62
CA LYS A 197 -12.03 18.71 -18.00
C LYS A 197 -11.40 17.34 -18.22
N LEU A 198 -10.55 16.88 -17.27
CA LEU A 198 -9.87 15.59 -17.35
C LEU A 198 -10.85 14.41 -17.40
N ARG A 199 -12.00 14.51 -16.72
CA ARG A 199 -13.05 13.47 -16.73
C ARG A 199 -13.47 13.05 -18.14
N ARG A 200 -13.49 13.99 -19.08
CA ARG A 200 -13.89 13.72 -20.48
C ARG A 200 -12.96 12.73 -21.17
N ASN A 201 -11.72 12.62 -20.69
CA ASN A 201 -10.70 11.72 -21.23
C ASN A 201 -10.66 10.38 -20.48
N VAL A 202 -11.37 10.26 -19.35
CA VAL A 202 -11.37 9.04 -18.54
C VAL A 202 -12.34 8.02 -19.14
N GLN A 203 -11.83 6.83 -19.42
CA GLN A 203 -12.60 5.66 -19.86
C GLN A 203 -13.29 4.99 -18.67
N VAL A 204 -12.53 4.73 -17.59
CA VAL A 204 -13.01 4.02 -16.40
C VAL A 204 -12.38 4.60 -15.14
N TYR A 205 -13.20 4.78 -14.11
CA TYR A 205 -12.74 4.95 -12.72
C TYR A 205 -12.71 3.59 -12.04
N THR A 206 -11.51 3.08 -11.79
CA THR A 206 -11.29 1.74 -11.21
C THR A 206 -11.42 1.75 -9.69
N LYS A 207 -11.81 0.62 -9.10
CA LYS A 207 -11.97 0.46 -7.65
C LYS A 207 -10.65 0.64 -6.86
N SER A 208 -9.52 0.21 -7.43
CA SER A 208 -8.19 0.28 -6.81
C SER A 208 -7.20 1.08 -7.65
N GLY A 209 -6.13 1.58 -7.02
CA GLY A 209 -5.10 2.39 -7.66
C GLY A 209 -4.49 1.74 -8.90
N GLY A 210 -4.04 0.50 -8.77
CA GLY A 210 -3.43 -0.25 -9.87
C GLY A 210 -4.43 -0.92 -10.83
N GLY A 211 -5.76 -0.77 -10.62
CA GLY A 211 -6.77 -1.50 -11.40
C GLY A 211 -6.79 -1.19 -12.91
N GLY A 212 -6.27 -0.02 -13.28
CA GLY A 212 -6.19 0.41 -14.68
C GLY A 212 -4.87 0.09 -15.38
N THR A 213 -3.88 -0.46 -14.70
CA THR A 213 -2.55 -0.67 -15.28
C THR A 213 -2.53 -1.75 -16.36
N LEU A 214 -3.28 -2.84 -16.15
CA LEU A 214 -3.36 -3.91 -17.13
C LEU A 214 -4.04 -3.47 -18.44
N PRO A 215 -5.22 -2.80 -18.45
CA PRO A 215 -5.78 -2.23 -19.66
C PRO A 215 -4.83 -1.29 -20.42
N VAL A 216 -4.07 -0.46 -19.71
CA VAL A 216 -3.04 0.38 -20.33
C VAL A 216 -1.90 -0.47 -20.90
N GLY A 217 -1.40 -1.45 -20.17
CA GLY A 217 -0.36 -2.37 -20.63
C GLY A 217 -0.75 -3.11 -21.90
N LEU A 218 -1.99 -3.58 -21.98
CA LEU A 218 -2.55 -4.28 -23.14
C LEU A 218 -2.93 -3.36 -24.34
N GLY A 219 -2.83 -2.04 -24.18
CA GLY A 219 -3.24 -1.08 -25.22
C GLY A 219 -4.76 -0.93 -25.36
N GLN A 220 -5.53 -1.42 -24.39
CA GLN A 220 -6.98 -1.22 -24.32
C GLN A 220 -7.34 0.18 -23.80
N ALA A 221 -6.38 0.87 -23.22
CA ALA A 221 -6.41 2.26 -22.81
C ALA A 221 -5.09 2.94 -23.17
N GLY A 222 -5.13 4.27 -23.41
CA GLY A 222 -3.96 5.04 -23.81
C GLY A 222 -3.01 5.38 -22.64
N GLY A 223 -3.55 5.51 -21.44
CA GLY A 223 -2.73 5.85 -20.28
C GLY A 223 -3.53 6.05 -18.98
N GLY A 224 -2.86 6.59 -17.97
CA GLY A 224 -3.47 6.90 -16.68
C GLY A 224 -2.48 7.49 -15.69
N ILE A 225 -2.98 7.77 -14.48
CA ILE A 225 -2.19 8.24 -13.35
C ILE A 225 -2.20 7.15 -12.28
N PHE A 226 -1.01 6.66 -11.94
CA PHE A 226 -0.82 5.54 -11.02
C PHE A 226 0.30 5.85 -10.04
N PHE A 227 0.43 5.09 -8.98
CA PHE A 227 1.67 5.08 -8.22
C PHE A 227 2.80 4.43 -9.02
N ILE A 228 4.04 4.84 -8.77
CA ILE A 228 5.21 4.37 -9.52
C ILE A 228 5.41 2.86 -9.36
N VAL A 229 5.12 2.31 -8.19
CA VAL A 229 5.20 0.87 -7.92
C VAL A 229 4.30 0.06 -8.86
N ASP A 230 3.06 0.52 -9.11
CA ASP A 230 2.13 -0.10 -10.05
C ASP A 230 2.62 -0.02 -11.50
N ALA A 231 3.13 1.15 -11.90
CA ALA A 231 3.64 1.39 -13.26
C ALA A 231 4.88 0.57 -13.56
N LEU A 232 5.83 0.47 -12.62
CA LEU A 232 7.04 -0.32 -12.75
C LEU A 232 6.76 -1.83 -12.70
N ASP A 233 5.81 -2.29 -11.89
CA ASP A 233 5.36 -3.68 -11.90
C ASP A 233 4.76 -4.06 -13.26
N THR A 234 3.96 -3.16 -13.86
CA THR A 234 3.41 -3.34 -15.21
C THR A 234 4.51 -3.45 -16.26
N LYS A 235 5.50 -2.56 -16.20
CA LYS A 235 6.66 -2.59 -17.11
C LYS A 235 7.51 -3.84 -16.92
N ALA A 236 7.74 -4.27 -15.68
CA ALA A 236 8.49 -5.49 -15.35
C ALA A 236 7.82 -6.78 -15.85
N LYS A 237 6.49 -6.78 -16.01
CA LYS A 237 5.73 -7.86 -16.64
C LYS A 237 5.83 -7.90 -18.15
N GLY A 238 6.62 -7.00 -18.76
CA GLY A 238 6.89 -6.98 -20.21
C GLY A 238 5.93 -6.14 -21.03
N TYR A 239 5.04 -5.37 -20.41
CA TYR A 239 4.18 -4.44 -21.14
C TYR A 239 4.94 -3.20 -21.61
N ASP A 240 4.70 -2.80 -22.86
CA ASP A 240 5.35 -1.63 -23.47
C ASP A 240 4.67 -0.35 -23.04
N VAL A 241 5.06 0.14 -21.86
CA VAL A 241 4.56 1.35 -21.25
C VAL A 241 5.68 2.36 -21.01
N VAL A 242 5.33 3.65 -21.17
CA VAL A 242 6.21 4.79 -20.91
C VAL A 242 5.77 5.45 -19.61
N ILE A 243 6.73 5.68 -18.71
CA ILE A 243 6.55 6.41 -17.46
C ILE A 243 7.08 7.82 -17.67
N SER A 244 6.28 8.82 -17.30
CA SER A 244 6.65 10.22 -17.38
C SER A 244 6.13 11.05 -16.21
N PHE A 245 6.68 12.25 -16.04
CA PHE A 245 6.35 13.15 -14.95
C PHE A 245 5.99 14.54 -15.50
N PRO A 246 4.99 15.22 -14.92
CA PRO A 246 4.66 16.57 -15.30
C PRO A 246 5.70 17.58 -14.77
N ARG A 247 6.04 18.56 -15.59
CA ARG A 247 7.00 19.64 -15.24
C ARG A 247 6.52 20.52 -14.09
N GLU A 248 5.22 20.63 -13.87
CA GLU A 248 4.61 21.34 -12.74
C GLU A 248 4.94 20.64 -11.41
N GLY A 249 5.18 19.36 -11.47
CA GLY A 249 5.39 18.45 -10.34
C GLY A 249 4.20 17.54 -10.10
N ILE A 250 4.44 16.52 -9.30
CA ILE A 250 3.45 15.50 -8.96
C ILE A 250 3.60 15.08 -7.50
N GLY A 251 2.49 14.73 -6.86
CA GLY A 251 2.47 14.35 -5.46
C GLY A 251 3.04 12.96 -5.21
N THR A 252 3.64 12.80 -4.03
CA THR A 252 3.96 11.50 -3.43
C THR A 252 3.22 11.36 -2.12
N SER A 253 2.85 10.15 -1.76
CA SER A 253 2.30 9.81 -0.46
C SER A 253 3.15 8.74 0.21
N ALA A 254 3.40 8.92 1.51
CA ALA A 254 4.03 7.87 2.28
C ALA A 254 3.04 6.70 2.50
N GLU A 255 3.54 5.50 2.45
CA GLU A 255 2.82 4.26 2.70
C GLU A 255 3.00 3.88 4.18
N ALA A 256 1.93 3.80 4.94
CA ALA A 256 2.01 3.72 6.40
C ALA A 256 1.47 2.43 7.01
N ILE A 257 1.78 2.25 8.29
CA ILE A 257 1.22 1.23 9.18
C ILE A 257 0.75 1.90 10.48
N ALA A 258 -0.33 1.39 11.07
CA ALA A 258 -0.86 1.88 12.34
C ALA A 258 -1.43 0.75 13.19
N LEU A 259 -1.28 0.88 14.51
CA LEU A 259 -1.93 0.04 15.51
C LEU A 259 -3.38 0.50 15.67
N LEU A 260 -4.33 -0.43 15.68
CA LEU A 260 -5.73 -0.09 15.92
C LEU A 260 -6.00 0.08 17.41
N LYS A 261 -6.77 1.10 17.75
CA LYS A 261 -7.23 1.31 19.13
C LYS A 261 -8.17 0.17 19.53
N GLY A 262 -7.86 -0.47 20.66
CA GLY A 262 -8.62 -1.63 21.14
C GLY A 262 -8.31 -2.93 20.39
N ALA A 263 -7.19 -3.02 19.69
CA ALA A 263 -6.68 -4.26 19.08
C ALA A 263 -6.69 -5.42 20.08
N LYS A 264 -7.02 -6.62 19.64
CA LYS A 264 -7.07 -7.82 20.51
C LYS A 264 -5.67 -8.32 20.87
N HIS A 265 -4.71 -8.10 19.98
CA HIS A 265 -3.31 -8.54 20.15
C HIS A 265 -2.35 -7.35 19.95
N PRO A 266 -2.43 -6.29 20.80
CA PRO A 266 -1.66 -5.06 20.58
C PRO A 266 -0.14 -5.30 20.58
N GLU A 267 0.35 -6.23 21.39
CA GLU A 267 1.80 -6.53 21.43
C GLU A 267 2.29 -7.23 20.15
N LEU A 268 1.47 -8.06 19.53
CA LEU A 268 1.79 -8.63 18.20
C LEU A 268 1.74 -7.54 17.12
N GLY A 269 0.77 -6.63 17.21
CA GLY A 269 0.67 -5.45 16.33
C GLY A 269 1.93 -4.57 16.41
N LYS A 270 2.42 -4.28 17.61
CA LYS A 270 3.67 -3.53 17.83
C LYS A 270 4.88 -4.24 17.22
N LYS A 271 5.00 -5.56 17.39
CA LYS A 271 6.08 -6.36 16.77
C LYS A 271 6.04 -6.26 15.23
N LEU A 272 4.86 -6.27 14.61
CA LEU A 272 4.74 -6.06 13.16
C LEU A 272 5.14 -4.64 12.77
N ILE A 273 4.75 -3.62 13.54
CA ILE A 273 5.15 -2.22 13.30
C ILE A 273 6.67 -2.07 13.43
N ASP A 274 7.29 -2.62 14.48
CA ASP A 274 8.73 -2.58 14.68
C ASP A 274 9.47 -3.17 13.48
N TRP A 275 9.04 -4.34 13.04
CA TRP A 275 9.63 -5.02 11.91
C TRP A 275 9.38 -4.24 10.59
N ALA A 276 8.14 -3.82 10.33
CA ALA A 276 7.75 -3.16 9.08
C ALA A 276 8.48 -1.81 8.88
N THR A 277 8.79 -1.11 9.96
CA THR A 277 9.47 0.20 9.91
C THR A 277 11.00 0.08 10.00
N SER A 278 11.53 -1.14 10.16
CA SER A 278 12.97 -1.37 10.24
C SER A 278 13.67 -1.23 8.89
N PRO A 279 14.94 -0.79 8.85
CA PRO A 279 15.76 -0.80 7.64
C PRO A 279 15.88 -2.19 7.03
N ALA A 280 15.94 -3.24 7.87
CA ALA A 280 16.04 -4.63 7.41
C ALA A 280 14.85 -5.04 6.55
N MET A 281 13.61 -4.75 7.00
CA MET A 281 12.40 -5.03 6.20
C MET A 281 12.40 -4.21 4.91
N GLN A 282 12.68 -2.91 4.96
CA GLN A 282 12.61 -2.05 3.79
C GLN A 282 13.66 -2.44 2.73
N SER A 283 14.77 -3.04 3.14
CA SER A 283 15.75 -3.63 2.21
C SER A 283 15.21 -4.85 1.44
N LEU A 284 14.14 -5.50 1.93
CA LEU A 284 13.51 -6.63 1.25
C LEU A 284 12.69 -6.20 0.03
N PHE A 285 12.40 -4.90 -0.15
CA PHE A 285 11.73 -4.41 -1.36
C PHE A 285 12.47 -4.84 -2.62
N ALA A 286 13.81 -4.71 -2.63
CA ALA A 286 14.65 -5.16 -3.73
C ALA A 286 14.55 -6.67 -3.98
N LYS A 287 14.61 -7.48 -2.91
CA LYS A 287 14.48 -8.95 -2.99
C LYS A 287 13.18 -9.37 -3.66
N HIS A 288 12.09 -8.71 -3.32
CA HIS A 288 10.75 -9.00 -3.83
C HIS A 288 10.37 -8.20 -5.07
N LYS A 289 11.29 -7.41 -5.62
CA LYS A 289 11.07 -6.54 -6.79
C LYS A 289 9.89 -5.58 -6.62
N ILE A 290 9.69 -5.09 -5.41
CA ILE A 290 8.69 -4.09 -5.06
C ILE A 290 9.36 -2.72 -5.17
N ASN A 291 8.92 -1.88 -6.11
CA ASN A 291 9.57 -0.62 -6.45
C ASN A 291 9.10 0.55 -5.58
N PHE A 292 9.02 0.36 -4.26
CA PHE A 292 8.82 1.44 -3.32
C PHE A 292 10.10 2.20 -3.03
N VAL A 293 9.99 3.49 -2.77
CA VAL A 293 11.07 4.28 -2.18
C VAL A 293 11.09 4.00 -0.68
N PRO A 294 12.19 3.49 -0.10
CA PRO A 294 12.25 3.23 1.34
C PRO A 294 12.03 4.51 2.16
N ALA A 295 11.27 4.42 3.26
CA ALA A 295 11.11 5.54 4.20
C ALA A 295 12.34 5.73 5.09
N SER A 296 13.08 4.66 5.37
CA SER A 296 14.32 4.72 6.16
C SER A 296 15.46 5.33 5.35
N PRO A 297 16.17 6.34 5.88
CA PRO A 297 17.34 6.93 5.24
C PRO A 297 18.56 5.97 5.21
N GLU A 298 18.52 4.88 5.95
CA GLU A 298 19.57 3.86 5.99
C GLU A 298 19.47 2.89 4.80
N VAL A 299 18.36 2.86 4.08
CA VAL A 299 18.12 1.96 2.95
C VAL A 299 18.27 2.74 1.64
N LYS A 300 19.15 2.24 0.78
CA LYS A 300 19.37 2.86 -0.53
C LYS A 300 18.19 2.56 -1.47
N VAL A 301 17.78 3.57 -2.21
CA VAL A 301 16.83 3.40 -3.32
C VAL A 301 17.49 2.54 -4.40
N GLU A 302 16.74 1.57 -4.93
CA GLU A 302 17.22 0.74 -6.04
C GLU A 302 17.67 1.58 -7.23
N PRO A 303 18.85 1.29 -7.83
CA PRO A 303 19.42 2.14 -8.91
C PRO A 303 18.45 2.35 -10.09
N SER A 304 17.70 1.31 -10.47
CA SER A 304 16.71 1.39 -11.55
C SER A 304 15.56 2.34 -11.22
N LEU A 305 15.09 2.32 -9.98
CA LEU A 305 14.06 3.25 -9.49
C LEU A 305 14.61 4.66 -9.39
N ALA A 306 15.84 4.83 -8.87
CA ALA A 306 16.49 6.13 -8.77
C ALA A 306 16.67 6.79 -10.15
N GLU A 307 17.00 6.03 -11.20
CA GLU A 307 17.13 6.55 -12.57
C GLU A 307 15.74 6.98 -13.12
N VAL A 308 14.67 6.25 -12.86
CA VAL A 308 13.31 6.66 -13.27
C VAL A 308 12.88 7.95 -12.58
N LEU A 309 13.24 8.14 -11.30
CA LEU A 309 12.90 9.34 -10.52
C LEU A 309 13.78 10.54 -10.82
N LYS A 310 14.88 10.35 -11.55
CA LYS A 310 15.87 11.40 -11.82
C LYS A 310 15.27 12.58 -12.59
N GLY A 311 15.40 13.77 -12.00
CA GLY A 311 14.87 15.01 -12.59
C GLY A 311 13.35 15.19 -12.44
N ALA A 312 12.63 14.24 -11.86
CA ALA A 312 11.23 14.39 -11.57
C ALA A 312 11.00 15.41 -10.43
N LYS A 313 10.05 16.31 -10.62
CA LYS A 313 9.62 17.26 -9.57
C LYS A 313 8.54 16.58 -8.73
N ILE A 314 8.96 15.97 -7.62
CA ILE A 314 8.06 15.26 -6.70
C ILE A 314 7.93 16.06 -5.42
N PHE A 315 6.71 16.21 -4.90
CA PHE A 315 6.45 16.88 -3.64
C PHE A 315 5.57 16.00 -2.73
N PRO A 316 5.81 15.99 -1.42
CA PRO A 316 4.94 15.29 -0.49
C PRO A 316 3.57 15.97 -0.43
N ILE A 317 2.51 15.16 -0.39
CA ILE A 317 1.18 15.67 -0.03
C ILE A 317 1.22 16.08 1.45
N ASP A 318 0.66 17.27 1.75
CA ASP A 318 0.46 17.72 3.13
C ASP A 318 -0.61 16.82 3.78
N ASP A 319 -0.15 15.88 4.60
CA ASP A 319 -0.99 14.86 5.24
C ASP A 319 -1.99 15.46 6.24
N ALA A 320 -1.61 16.51 6.94
CA ALA A 320 -2.49 17.22 7.86
C ALA A 320 -3.63 17.91 7.10
N TYR A 321 -3.30 18.63 6.01
CA TYR A 321 -4.30 19.26 5.15
C TYR A 321 -5.18 18.22 4.46
N ALA A 322 -4.58 17.18 3.88
CA ALA A 322 -5.31 16.14 3.18
C ALA A 322 -6.23 15.35 4.14
N GLY A 323 -5.74 14.94 5.30
CA GLY A 323 -6.54 14.27 6.32
C GLY A 323 -7.69 15.15 6.82
N ALA A 324 -7.43 16.47 7.01
CA ALA A 324 -8.46 17.43 7.41
C ALA A 324 -9.58 17.56 6.37
N ASN A 325 -9.27 17.50 5.10
CA ASN A 325 -10.18 17.84 4.02
C ASN A 325 -10.64 16.63 3.19
N ARG A 326 -10.11 15.43 3.45
CA ARG A 326 -10.36 14.24 2.64
C ARG A 326 -11.84 14.00 2.36
N LYS A 327 -12.68 13.98 3.40
CA LYS A 327 -14.11 13.73 3.26
C LYS A 327 -14.75 14.75 2.33
N ARG A 328 -14.57 16.04 2.60
CA ARG A 328 -15.14 17.14 1.82
C ARG A 328 -14.65 17.13 0.37
N VAL A 329 -13.35 16.91 0.16
CA VAL A 329 -12.74 16.87 -1.18
C VAL A 329 -13.26 15.68 -2.00
N VAL A 330 -13.42 14.51 -1.37
CA VAL A 330 -14.02 13.34 -2.03
C VAL A 330 -15.50 13.57 -2.36
N GLU A 331 -16.28 14.15 -1.45
CA GLU A 331 -17.68 14.52 -1.69
C GLU A 331 -17.79 15.54 -2.84
N ARG A 332 -16.91 16.55 -2.86
CA ARG A 332 -16.84 17.52 -3.95
C ARG A 332 -16.52 16.83 -5.28
N TRP A 333 -15.55 15.89 -5.29
CA TRP A 333 -15.20 15.13 -6.49
C TRP A 333 -16.38 14.29 -7.01
N ILE A 334 -17.13 13.64 -6.11
CA ILE A 334 -18.33 12.87 -6.49
C ILE A 334 -19.35 13.79 -7.18
N ASN A 335 -19.64 14.94 -6.60
CA ASN A 335 -20.69 15.83 -7.06
C ASN A 335 -20.29 16.58 -8.33
N GLU A 336 -19.08 17.13 -8.39
CA GLU A 336 -18.64 18.03 -9.46
C GLU A 336 -17.88 17.34 -10.59
N VAL A 337 -17.29 16.16 -10.35
CA VAL A 337 -16.49 15.46 -11.37
C VAL A 337 -17.17 14.15 -11.78
N LEU A 338 -17.44 13.24 -10.83
CA LEU A 338 -17.99 11.92 -11.17
C LEU A 338 -19.40 12.02 -11.72
N ASN A 339 -20.27 12.76 -11.05
CA ASN A 339 -21.69 12.93 -11.40
C ASN A 339 -21.97 14.18 -12.25
N ALA A 340 -20.93 14.87 -12.76
CA ALA A 340 -21.14 16.02 -13.63
C ALA A 340 -21.99 15.61 -14.86
N LYS A 341 -23.08 16.33 -15.09
CA LYS A 341 -23.84 16.22 -16.33
C LYS A 341 -22.96 16.77 -17.47
N GLU A 342 -22.92 16.06 -18.59
CA GLU A 342 -22.24 16.53 -19.80
C GLU A 342 -22.88 17.78 -20.35
#